data_47c9ac803593ffd2e689fb183351dc04
#
_entry.id   47c9ac803593ffd2e689fb183351dc04
#
_cell.length_a   1.000
_cell.length_b   1.000
_cell.length_c   1.000
_cell.angle_alpha   90.00
_cell.angle_beta   90.00
_cell.angle_gamma   90.00
#
_symmetry.space_group_name_H-M   'P 1'
#
loop_
_entity.id
_entity.type
_entity.pdbx_description
1 polymer ?
#
loop_
_entity_poly.entity_id
_entity_poly.type
_entity_poly.pdbx_seq_one_letter_code
_entity_poly.pdbx_strand_id
1 'polypeptide(L)'
;MNAPTSQAPVSRPAPGLPRELLDSTTFLLKRLGFAAKEQSMAAYEETGLHPYHYAIMLVLDEGSHETQGSIADALGYDRGQLVGLLDELEERGLLERQRDPNDRRRHLVQLTADGKRTLRRLRTLARELEDDFFEPLSDAERDKLHALLLKLAAKHEPTCAPLPSG
;
A
#
# COMPACT_ATOMS: atom_id res chain seq x y z
N MET A 1 62.06 19.61 -0.50
CA MET A 1 61.17 18.52 -0.94
C MET A 1 59.74 18.86 -0.52
N ASN A 2 58.97 19.43 -1.47
CA ASN A 2 57.56 19.77 -1.20
C ASN A 2 56.70 18.61 -1.64
N ALA A 3 55.93 18.04 -0.70
CA ALA A 3 54.91 17.03 -1.01
C ALA A 3 53.71 17.72 -1.69
N PRO A 4 53.12 17.12 -2.73
CA PRO A 4 51.91 17.64 -3.34
C PRO A 4 50.71 17.40 -2.44
N THR A 5 50.02 18.47 -2.10
CA THR A 5 48.71 18.43 -1.40
C THR A 5 47.68 17.81 -2.33
N SER A 6 47.26 16.57 -2.01
CA SER A 6 46.16 15.90 -2.67
C SER A 6 44.86 16.63 -2.35
N GLN A 7 44.35 17.41 -3.31
CA GLN A 7 42.99 17.97 -3.24
C GLN A 7 41.99 16.83 -3.49
N ALA A 8 41.16 16.56 -2.47
CA ALA A 8 40.04 15.68 -2.63
C ALA A 8 39.11 16.20 -3.76
N PRO A 9 38.52 15.30 -4.58
CA PRO A 9 37.62 15.73 -5.67
C PRO A 9 36.40 16.42 -5.05
N VAL A 10 36.19 17.69 -5.43
CA VAL A 10 34.97 18.43 -5.11
C VAL A 10 33.82 17.70 -5.80
N SER A 11 32.99 16.99 -5.02
CA SER A 11 31.78 16.35 -5.48
C SER A 11 30.87 17.42 -6.08
N ARG A 12 30.72 17.43 -7.41
CA ARG A 12 29.72 18.27 -8.08
C ARG A 12 28.35 17.86 -7.57
N PRO A 13 27.52 18.80 -7.09
CA PRO A 13 26.13 18.47 -6.76
C PRO A 13 25.47 17.88 -8.01
N ALA A 14 24.73 16.77 -7.84
CA ALA A 14 23.99 16.17 -8.93
C ALA A 14 23.08 17.24 -9.56
N PRO A 15 23.02 17.34 -10.91
CA PRO A 15 22.18 18.31 -11.57
C PRO A 15 20.73 18.10 -11.11
N GLY A 16 20.09 19.16 -10.59
CA GLY A 16 18.69 19.14 -10.21
C GLY A 16 17.79 18.81 -11.42
N LEU A 17 16.58 18.35 -11.15
CA LEU A 17 15.60 18.08 -12.22
C LEU A 17 15.27 19.38 -12.98
N PRO A 18 15.00 19.30 -14.30
CA PRO A 18 14.53 20.44 -15.07
C PRO A 18 13.27 21.04 -14.47
N ARG A 19 13.17 22.36 -14.49
CA ARG A 19 12.04 23.10 -13.92
C ARG A 19 10.70 22.69 -14.51
N GLU A 20 10.67 22.45 -15.82
CA GLU A 20 9.48 21.98 -16.54
C GLU A 20 8.92 20.66 -15.97
N LEU A 21 9.78 19.75 -15.49
CA LEU A 21 9.34 18.54 -14.80
C LEU A 21 8.78 18.83 -13.41
N LEU A 22 9.39 19.75 -12.68
CA LEU A 22 8.93 20.14 -11.33
C LEU A 22 7.60 20.91 -11.38
N ASP A 23 7.33 21.63 -12.47
CA ASP A 23 6.07 22.33 -12.71
C ASP A 23 4.94 21.35 -13.13
N SER A 24 5.26 20.10 -13.46
CA SER A 24 4.28 19.09 -13.85
C SER A 24 3.69 18.35 -12.64
N THR A 25 2.43 18.63 -12.32
CA THR A 25 1.69 17.91 -11.27
C THR A 25 1.64 16.40 -11.50
N THR A 26 1.50 15.96 -12.76
CA THR A 26 1.51 14.52 -13.11
C THR A 26 2.87 13.88 -12.84
N PHE A 27 3.96 14.60 -13.13
CA PHE A 27 5.29 14.11 -12.82
C PHE A 27 5.51 13.97 -11.32
N LEU A 28 5.13 14.97 -10.54
CA LEU A 28 5.23 14.93 -9.08
C LEU A 28 4.39 13.78 -8.49
N LEU A 29 3.15 13.61 -8.96
CA LEU A 29 2.28 12.53 -8.51
C LEU A 29 2.92 11.15 -8.75
N LYS A 30 3.48 10.92 -9.92
CA LYS A 30 4.19 9.67 -10.24
C LYS A 30 5.40 9.44 -9.34
N ARG A 31 6.21 10.49 -9.11
CA ARG A 31 7.42 10.41 -8.29
C ARG A 31 7.09 10.15 -6.83
N LEU A 32 6.09 10.84 -6.30
CA LEU A 32 5.64 10.67 -4.91
C LEU A 32 4.98 9.30 -4.71
N GLY A 33 4.15 8.86 -5.67
CA GLY A 33 3.56 7.52 -5.61
C GLY A 33 4.62 6.40 -5.61
N PHE A 34 5.69 6.56 -6.40
CA PHE A 34 6.82 5.64 -6.36
C PHE A 34 7.54 5.67 -5.01
N ALA A 35 7.84 6.86 -4.48
CA ALA A 35 8.50 7.01 -3.18
C ALA A 35 7.67 6.41 -2.03
N ALA A 36 6.36 6.67 -1.99
CA ALA A 36 5.44 6.08 -1.01
C ALA A 36 5.41 4.55 -1.10
N LYS A 37 5.43 3.99 -2.33
CA LYS A 37 5.50 2.55 -2.54
C LYS A 37 6.81 1.96 -2.01
N GLU A 38 7.95 2.56 -2.32
CA GLU A 38 9.28 2.11 -1.87
C GLU A 38 9.37 2.11 -0.33
N GLN A 39 8.95 3.20 0.31
CA GLN A 39 8.90 3.31 1.77
C GLN A 39 8.02 2.23 2.39
N SER A 40 6.83 2.04 1.86
CA SER A 40 5.89 1.02 2.29
C SER A 40 6.47 -0.38 2.14
N MET A 41 7.05 -0.71 0.97
CA MET A 41 7.66 -2.02 0.72
C MET A 41 8.76 -2.33 1.73
N ALA A 42 9.68 -1.39 1.96
CA ALA A 42 10.79 -1.58 2.90
C ALA A 42 10.30 -1.81 4.34
N ALA A 43 9.32 -1.05 4.81
CA ALA A 43 8.80 -1.19 6.16
C ALA A 43 8.02 -2.49 6.38
N TYR A 44 7.26 -2.94 5.39
CA TYR A 44 6.55 -4.22 5.49
C TYR A 44 7.48 -5.42 5.40
N GLU A 45 8.60 -5.34 4.67
CA GLU A 45 9.60 -6.40 4.58
C GLU A 45 10.13 -6.79 5.96
N GLU A 46 10.32 -5.82 6.88
CA GLU A 46 10.73 -6.09 8.26
C GLU A 46 9.72 -6.92 9.05
N THR A 47 8.45 -6.89 8.68
CA THR A 47 7.40 -7.71 9.27
C THR A 47 7.31 -9.11 8.66
N GLY A 48 8.05 -9.34 7.59
CA GLY A 48 7.95 -10.54 6.76
C GLY A 48 6.66 -10.61 5.93
N LEU A 49 5.90 -9.52 5.85
CA LEU A 49 4.68 -9.39 5.06
C LEU A 49 4.86 -8.36 3.95
N HIS A 50 3.90 -8.28 3.08
CA HIS A 50 3.86 -7.35 1.96
C HIS A 50 2.68 -6.38 2.11
N PRO A 51 2.73 -5.14 1.61
CA PRO A 51 1.58 -4.24 1.62
C PRO A 51 0.30 -4.84 1.01
N TYR A 52 0.44 -5.73 0.03
CA TYR A 52 -0.70 -6.46 -0.55
C TYR A 52 -1.36 -7.42 0.44
N HIS A 53 -0.59 -8.06 1.32
CA HIS A 53 -1.16 -8.86 2.42
C HIS A 53 -2.01 -8.01 3.35
N TYR A 54 -1.53 -6.80 3.69
CA TYR A 54 -2.28 -5.86 4.52
C TYR A 54 -3.63 -5.47 3.88
N ALA A 55 -3.65 -5.15 2.58
CA ALA A 55 -4.89 -4.84 1.87
C ALA A 55 -5.88 -6.01 1.88
N ILE A 56 -5.42 -7.24 1.65
CA ILE A 56 -6.25 -8.45 1.73
C ILE A 56 -6.83 -8.61 3.14
N MET A 57 -5.98 -8.45 4.17
CA MET A 57 -6.41 -8.60 5.57
C MET A 57 -7.44 -7.54 5.97
N LEU A 58 -7.37 -6.30 5.44
CA LEU A 58 -8.37 -5.26 5.63
C LEU A 58 -9.72 -5.67 5.03
N VAL A 59 -9.73 -6.13 3.79
CA VAL A 59 -10.95 -6.57 3.10
C VAL A 59 -11.62 -7.73 3.86
N LEU A 60 -10.84 -8.67 4.38
CA LEU A 60 -11.35 -9.78 5.18
C LEU A 60 -11.89 -9.35 6.55
N ASP A 61 -11.29 -8.32 7.16
CA ASP A 61 -11.74 -7.81 8.47
C ASP A 61 -13.06 -7.02 8.37
N GLU A 62 -13.34 -6.42 7.21
CA GLU A 62 -14.64 -5.78 6.94
C GLU A 62 -15.80 -6.79 6.82
N GLY A 63 -15.50 -8.06 6.51
CA GLY A 63 -16.47 -9.15 6.47
C GLY A 63 -17.45 -9.11 5.30
N SER A 64 -17.26 -8.20 4.33
CA SER A 64 -18.14 -8.09 3.15
C SER A 64 -17.68 -8.91 1.95
N HIS A 65 -16.44 -9.42 1.97
CA HIS A 65 -15.82 -10.16 0.88
C HIS A 65 -15.12 -11.41 1.42
N GLU A 66 -15.79 -12.55 1.27
CA GLU A 66 -15.35 -13.81 1.88
C GLU A 66 -14.83 -14.83 0.86
N THR A 67 -14.92 -14.54 -0.44
CA THR A 67 -14.43 -15.42 -1.49
C THR A 67 -13.23 -14.85 -2.21
N GLN A 68 -12.35 -15.71 -2.74
CA GLN A 68 -11.21 -15.28 -3.55
C GLN A 68 -11.63 -14.33 -4.69
N GLY A 69 -12.75 -14.64 -5.36
CA GLY A 69 -13.27 -13.78 -6.43
C GLY A 69 -13.66 -12.40 -5.94
N SER A 70 -14.43 -12.30 -4.84
CA SER A 70 -14.85 -11.01 -4.30
C SER A 70 -13.69 -10.19 -3.76
N ILE A 71 -12.66 -10.83 -3.19
CA ILE A 71 -11.44 -10.14 -2.74
C ILE A 71 -10.65 -9.58 -3.94
N ALA A 72 -10.49 -10.39 -5.01
CA ALA A 72 -9.81 -9.96 -6.23
C ALA A 72 -10.51 -8.75 -6.87
N ASP A 73 -11.83 -8.81 -6.97
CA ASP A 73 -12.65 -7.74 -7.55
C ASP A 73 -12.59 -6.46 -6.70
N ALA A 74 -12.64 -6.58 -5.37
CA ALA A 74 -12.54 -5.44 -4.46
C ALA A 74 -11.20 -4.73 -4.53
N LEU A 75 -10.09 -5.47 -4.65
CA LEU A 75 -8.73 -4.93 -4.68
C LEU A 75 -8.21 -4.65 -6.10
N GLY A 76 -8.91 -5.06 -7.13
CA GLY A 76 -8.44 -4.97 -8.51
C GLY A 76 -7.20 -5.84 -8.77
N TYR A 77 -7.03 -6.93 -8.04
CA TYR A 77 -5.88 -7.82 -8.18
C TYR A 77 -6.12 -8.90 -9.23
N ASP A 78 -5.05 -9.27 -9.93
CA ASP A 78 -5.06 -10.48 -10.75
C ASP A 78 -5.33 -11.72 -9.88
N ARG A 79 -6.19 -12.61 -10.37
CA ARG A 79 -6.60 -13.80 -9.61
C ARG A 79 -5.46 -14.75 -9.29
N GLY A 80 -4.49 -14.88 -10.20
CA GLY A 80 -3.30 -15.72 -9.97
C GLY A 80 -2.40 -15.14 -8.89
N GLN A 81 -2.17 -13.84 -8.93
CA GLN A 81 -1.42 -13.12 -7.89
C GLN A 81 -2.12 -13.25 -6.52
N LEU A 82 -3.44 -13.07 -6.49
CA LEU A 82 -4.21 -13.16 -5.24
C LEU A 82 -4.09 -14.56 -4.60
N VAL A 83 -4.15 -15.63 -5.40
CA VAL A 83 -4.00 -17.00 -4.89
C VAL A 83 -2.67 -17.17 -4.15
N GLY A 84 -1.56 -16.74 -4.75
CA GLY A 84 -0.24 -16.79 -4.10
C GLY A 84 -0.19 -16.03 -2.78
N LEU A 85 -0.74 -14.81 -2.74
CA LEU A 85 -0.79 -13.99 -1.53
C LEU A 85 -1.65 -14.62 -0.43
N LEU A 86 -2.77 -15.24 -0.80
CA LEU A 86 -3.62 -15.96 0.16
C LEU A 86 -2.94 -17.22 0.69
N ASP A 87 -2.21 -17.95 -0.17
CA ASP A 87 -1.45 -19.14 0.23
C ASP A 87 -0.37 -18.76 1.24
N GLU A 88 0.37 -17.69 1.01
CA GLU A 88 1.38 -17.18 1.94
C GLU A 88 0.78 -16.79 3.31
N LEU A 89 -0.39 -16.16 3.32
CA LEU A 89 -1.08 -15.79 4.57
C LEU A 89 -1.59 -17.04 5.32
N GLU A 90 -2.08 -18.06 4.59
CA GLU A 90 -2.56 -19.31 5.16
C GLU A 90 -1.41 -20.14 5.75
N GLU A 91 -0.28 -20.26 5.04
CA GLU A 91 0.94 -20.91 5.52
C GLU A 91 1.48 -20.29 6.82
N ARG A 92 1.27 -18.98 6.99
CA ARG A 92 1.63 -18.26 8.22
C ARG A 92 0.56 -18.36 9.32
N GLY A 93 -0.55 -19.03 9.06
CA GLY A 93 -1.66 -19.16 10.00
C GLY A 93 -2.42 -17.86 10.26
N LEU A 94 -2.34 -16.88 9.36
CA LEU A 94 -3.01 -15.58 9.49
C LEU A 94 -4.42 -15.59 8.91
N LEU A 95 -4.70 -16.48 7.99
CA LEU A 95 -6.04 -16.76 7.48
C LEU A 95 -6.30 -18.26 7.40
N GLU A 96 -7.53 -18.63 7.21
CA GLU A 96 -7.98 -20.00 6.95
C GLU A 96 -9.04 -20.01 5.85
N ARG A 97 -9.06 -21.11 5.08
CA ARG A 97 -10.08 -21.38 4.07
C ARG A 97 -11.04 -22.44 4.59
N GLN A 98 -12.32 -22.15 4.56
CA GLN A 98 -13.38 -23.07 4.95
C GLN A 98 -14.31 -23.31 3.77
N ARG A 99 -14.86 -24.54 3.66
CA ARG A 99 -15.89 -24.79 2.65
C ARG A 99 -17.17 -24.06 3.03
N ASP A 100 -17.77 -23.38 2.05
CA ASP A 100 -19.08 -22.75 2.23
C ASP A 100 -20.12 -23.85 2.55
N PRO A 101 -20.83 -23.77 3.69
CA PRO A 101 -21.85 -24.75 4.04
C PRO A 101 -23.05 -24.78 3.06
N ASN A 102 -23.26 -23.66 2.35
CA ASN A 102 -24.37 -23.51 1.40
C ASN A 102 -23.96 -23.85 -0.04
N ASP A 103 -22.67 -23.75 -0.37
CA ASP A 103 -22.15 -24.14 -1.70
C ASP A 103 -20.76 -24.77 -1.56
N ARG A 104 -20.73 -26.11 -1.62
CA ARG A 104 -19.49 -26.89 -1.48
C ARG A 104 -18.41 -26.61 -2.55
N ARG A 105 -18.75 -25.88 -3.62
CA ARG A 105 -17.82 -25.47 -4.67
C ARG A 105 -17.08 -24.18 -4.29
N ARG A 106 -17.54 -23.47 -3.26
CA ARG A 106 -16.96 -22.21 -2.80
C ARG A 106 -16.15 -22.44 -1.53
N HIS A 107 -15.07 -21.68 -1.42
CA HIS A 107 -14.30 -21.57 -0.20
C HIS A 107 -14.46 -20.14 0.34
N LEU A 108 -14.81 -20.06 1.60
CA LEU A 108 -14.81 -18.83 2.36
C LEU A 108 -13.40 -18.63 2.95
N VAL A 109 -12.93 -17.41 2.93
CA VAL A 109 -11.63 -17.02 3.47
C VAL A 109 -11.88 -16.09 4.66
N GLN A 110 -11.22 -16.35 5.78
CA GLN A 110 -11.39 -15.53 6.97
C GLN A 110 -10.07 -15.39 7.74
N LEU A 111 -9.95 -14.29 8.50
CA LEU A 111 -8.80 -14.08 9.37
C LEU A 111 -8.90 -14.97 10.60
N THR A 112 -7.77 -15.59 10.95
CA THR A 112 -7.62 -16.26 12.25
C THR A 112 -7.48 -15.25 13.39
N ALA A 113 -7.49 -15.70 14.64
CA ALA A 113 -7.20 -14.85 15.78
C ALA A 113 -5.80 -14.19 15.67
N ASP A 114 -4.81 -14.93 15.14
CA ASP A 114 -3.46 -14.42 14.89
C ASP A 114 -3.45 -13.42 13.75
N GLY A 115 -4.21 -13.66 12.68
CA GLY A 115 -4.42 -12.71 11.61
C GLY A 115 -4.97 -11.38 12.12
N LYS A 116 -6.00 -11.41 12.95
CA LYS A 116 -6.59 -10.20 13.55
C LYS A 116 -5.60 -9.45 14.46
N ARG A 117 -4.74 -10.18 15.20
CA ARG A 117 -3.66 -9.55 16.00
C ARG A 117 -2.60 -8.89 15.11
N THR A 118 -2.19 -9.58 14.07
CA THR A 118 -1.23 -9.08 13.08
C THR A 118 -1.79 -7.87 12.35
N LEU A 119 -3.05 -7.90 11.92
CA LEU A 119 -3.69 -6.76 11.26
C LEU A 119 -3.68 -5.50 12.13
N ARG A 120 -3.92 -5.62 13.44
CA ARG A 120 -3.82 -4.46 14.35
C ARG A 120 -2.43 -3.82 14.36
N ARG A 121 -1.37 -4.64 14.32
CA ARG A 121 0.02 -4.14 14.25
C ARG A 121 0.29 -3.46 12.89
N LEU A 122 -0.19 -4.07 11.81
CA LEU A 122 -0.02 -3.50 10.47
C LEU A 122 -0.80 -2.18 10.29
N ARG A 123 -1.96 -2.02 10.94
CA ARG A 123 -2.68 -0.75 10.99
C ARG A 123 -1.89 0.36 11.69
N THR A 124 -1.15 0.01 12.73
CA THR A 124 -0.26 0.97 13.40
C THR A 124 0.89 1.36 12.49
N LEU A 125 1.57 0.37 11.90
CA LEU A 125 2.64 0.62 10.93
C LEU A 125 2.18 1.49 9.76
N ALA A 126 1.01 1.18 9.17
CA ALA A 126 0.48 1.95 8.05
C ALA A 126 0.24 3.42 8.43
N ARG A 127 -0.26 3.70 9.64
CA ARG A 127 -0.45 5.07 10.13
C ARG A 127 0.86 5.79 10.36
N GLU A 128 1.85 5.11 10.96
CA GLU A 128 3.18 5.68 11.17
C GLU A 128 3.85 6.04 9.85
N LEU A 129 3.75 5.19 8.83
CA LEU A 129 4.25 5.47 7.48
C LEU A 129 3.54 6.65 6.81
N GLU A 130 2.23 6.75 6.98
CA GLU A 130 1.44 7.86 6.45
C GLU A 130 1.82 9.17 7.15
N ASP A 131 1.92 9.17 8.48
CA ASP A 131 2.32 10.33 9.26
C ASP A 131 3.72 10.82 8.90
N ASP A 132 4.68 9.91 8.72
CA ASP A 132 6.04 10.24 8.29
C ASP A 132 6.07 10.79 6.86
N PHE A 133 5.36 10.17 5.93
CA PHE A 133 5.33 10.62 4.53
C PHE A 133 4.72 12.02 4.37
N PHE A 134 3.69 12.32 5.13
CA PHE A 134 2.98 13.59 5.10
C PHE A 134 3.42 14.58 6.19
N GLU A 135 4.52 14.31 6.89
CA GLU A 135 5.08 15.21 7.93
C GLU A 135 5.20 16.68 7.47
N PRO A 136 5.61 16.98 6.23
CA PRO A 136 5.70 18.37 5.75
C PRO A 136 4.37 19.11 5.61
N LEU A 137 3.23 18.42 5.72
CA LEU A 137 1.89 18.99 5.56
C LEU A 137 1.19 19.15 6.91
N SER A 138 0.52 20.27 7.11
CA SER A 138 -0.45 20.43 8.19
C SER A 138 -1.67 19.54 7.98
N ASP A 139 -2.43 19.29 9.06
CA ASP A 139 -3.65 18.47 9.00
C ASP A 139 -4.65 18.99 7.95
N ALA A 140 -4.85 20.30 7.89
CA ALA A 140 -5.74 20.93 6.89
C ALA A 140 -5.26 20.72 5.44
N GLU A 141 -3.95 20.69 5.21
CA GLU A 141 -3.38 20.42 3.88
C GLU A 141 -3.48 18.93 3.53
N ARG A 142 -3.30 18.03 4.50
CA ARG A 142 -3.52 16.59 4.33
C ARG A 142 -4.98 16.30 3.94
N ASP A 143 -5.94 16.87 4.67
CA ASP A 143 -7.38 16.72 4.38
C ASP A 143 -7.72 17.23 2.98
N LYS A 144 -7.18 18.38 2.60
CA LYS A 144 -7.39 18.95 1.26
C LYS A 144 -6.78 18.09 0.16
N LEU A 145 -5.55 17.58 0.37
CA LEU A 145 -4.89 16.68 -0.57
C LEU A 145 -5.69 15.39 -0.73
N HIS A 146 -6.13 14.79 0.38
CA HIS A 146 -6.96 13.58 0.37
C HIS A 146 -8.25 13.78 -0.45
N ALA A 147 -8.97 14.87 -0.21
CA ALA A 147 -10.18 15.20 -0.97
C ALA A 147 -9.92 15.36 -2.47
N LEU A 148 -8.79 15.99 -2.85
CA LEU A 148 -8.41 16.14 -4.26
C LEU A 148 -8.03 14.79 -4.90
N LEU A 149 -7.32 13.94 -4.19
CA LEU A 149 -6.97 12.60 -4.66
C LEU A 149 -8.21 11.73 -4.85
N LEU A 150 -9.17 11.73 -3.91
CA LEU A 150 -10.45 11.02 -4.08
C LEU A 150 -11.23 11.50 -5.32
N LYS A 151 -11.22 12.80 -5.59
CA LYS A 151 -11.86 13.36 -6.79
C LYS A 151 -11.20 12.87 -8.08
N LEU A 152 -9.88 12.73 -8.10
CA LEU A 152 -9.15 12.15 -9.24
C LEU A 152 -9.40 10.65 -9.34
N ALA A 153 -9.37 9.94 -8.23
CA ALA A 153 -9.61 8.50 -8.17
C ALA A 153 -10.99 8.12 -8.71
N ALA A 154 -12.03 8.86 -8.36
CA ALA A 154 -13.39 8.63 -8.87
C ALA A 154 -13.48 8.57 -10.40
N LYS A 155 -12.57 9.25 -11.10
CA LYS A 155 -12.53 9.26 -12.57
C LYS A 155 -11.56 8.24 -13.16
N HIS A 156 -10.41 8.05 -12.53
CA HIS A 156 -9.28 7.33 -13.13
C HIS A 156 -9.04 5.95 -12.51
N GLU A 157 -9.53 5.74 -11.29
CA GLU A 157 -9.39 4.49 -10.52
C GLU A 157 -10.68 4.21 -9.74
N PRO A 158 -11.73 3.73 -10.42
CA PRO A 158 -13.05 3.55 -9.82
C PRO A 158 -13.08 2.64 -8.58
N THR A 159 -12.12 1.72 -8.44
CA THR A 159 -11.97 0.85 -7.24
C THR A 159 -11.67 1.64 -5.97
N CYS A 160 -11.07 2.84 -6.11
CA CYS A 160 -10.81 3.76 -5.00
C CYS A 160 -11.95 4.76 -4.76
N ALA A 161 -13.03 4.71 -5.56
CA ALA A 161 -14.16 5.61 -5.34
C ALA A 161 -14.92 5.23 -4.07
N PRO A 162 -15.30 6.20 -3.21
CA PRO A 162 -16.14 5.91 -2.06
C PRO A 162 -17.45 5.27 -2.53
N LEU A 163 -17.88 4.21 -1.83
CA LEU A 163 -19.19 3.62 -2.08
C LEU A 163 -20.26 4.68 -1.88
N PRO A 164 -21.30 4.74 -2.75
CA PRO A 164 -22.41 5.67 -2.53
C PRO A 164 -23.01 5.40 -1.15
N SER A 165 -23.10 6.47 -0.35
CA SER A 165 -23.76 6.42 0.95
C SER A 165 -25.20 5.96 0.74
N GLY A 166 -25.54 4.75 1.21
CA GLY A 166 -26.89 4.22 1.18
C GLY A 166 -27.82 4.94 2.16
#